data_fcfc0384b02e0f04722b68687fbd8a7f
#
_entry.id   fcfc0384b02e0f04722b68687fbd8a7f
#
_cell.length_a   1.000
_cell.length_b   1.000
_cell.length_c   1.000
_cell.angle_alpha   90.00
_cell.angle_beta   90.00
_cell.angle_gamma   90.00
#
_symmetry.space_group_name_H-M   'P 1'
#
loop_
_entity.id
_entity.type
_entity.pdbx_description
1 polymer ?
#
loop_
_entity_poly.entity_id
_entity_poly.type
_entity_poly.pdbx_seq_one_letter_code
_entity_poly.pdbx_strand_id
1 'polypeptide(L)'
;MISIAISESIVSQLIGHARRELPNECCGYITGLDGRCKTVYEMKNVDASPVHFSFEPKEQFSVIKNARKKNEVPLVVYHSHPESAAVLSNEDLRLLTDPNMIYLIISLENDLPDLKAYQIVDGIINDVIINKEDYNDTV
;
A
#
# COMPACT_ATOMS: atom_id res chain seq x y z
N MET A 1 -4.76 -16.95 9.39
CA MET A 1 -4.09 -15.63 9.34
C MET A 1 -4.06 -15.13 7.91
N ILE A 2 -4.37 -13.86 7.70
CA ILE A 2 -4.45 -13.27 6.38
C ILE A 2 -3.05 -13.05 5.83
N SER A 3 -2.89 -13.30 4.55
CA SER A 3 -1.61 -13.08 3.87
C SER A 3 -1.84 -12.50 2.47
N ILE A 4 -0.82 -11.83 1.94
CA ILE A 4 -0.76 -11.39 0.56
C ILE A 4 0.53 -11.88 -0.08
N ALA A 5 0.47 -12.15 -1.36
CA ALA A 5 1.66 -12.48 -2.14
C ALA A 5 2.10 -11.24 -2.92
N ILE A 6 3.38 -10.90 -2.81
CA ILE A 6 3.94 -9.72 -3.45
C ILE A 6 5.31 -10.08 -4.04
N SER A 7 5.53 -9.73 -5.31
CA SER A 7 6.79 -10.04 -5.97
C SER A 7 7.91 -9.08 -5.54
N GLU A 8 9.15 -9.50 -5.69
CA GLU A 8 10.31 -8.63 -5.44
C GLU A 8 10.29 -7.39 -6.33
N SER A 9 9.78 -7.52 -7.55
CA SER A 9 9.64 -6.41 -8.49
C SER A 9 8.70 -5.33 -7.92
N ILE A 10 7.56 -5.75 -7.35
CA ILE A 10 6.61 -4.83 -6.74
C ILE A 10 7.22 -4.19 -5.49
N VAL A 11 7.88 -4.99 -4.63
CA VAL A 11 8.55 -4.45 -3.44
C VAL A 11 9.54 -3.35 -3.83
N SER A 12 10.36 -3.59 -4.86
CA SER A 12 11.32 -2.60 -5.36
C SER A 12 10.62 -1.34 -5.85
N GLN A 13 9.50 -1.47 -6.54
CA GLN A 13 8.73 -0.33 -7.01
C GLN A 13 8.18 0.50 -5.86
N LEU A 14 7.65 -0.15 -4.82
CA LEU A 14 7.13 0.54 -3.64
C LEU A 14 8.22 1.33 -2.93
N ILE A 15 9.38 0.72 -2.72
CA ILE A 15 10.52 1.38 -2.09
C ILE A 15 10.99 2.56 -2.92
N GLY A 16 11.08 2.38 -4.24
CA GLY A 16 11.47 3.45 -5.16
C GLY A 16 10.50 4.63 -5.12
N HIS A 17 9.19 4.35 -5.08
CA HIS A 17 8.18 5.39 -4.97
C HIS A 17 8.32 6.16 -3.65
N ALA A 18 8.49 5.43 -2.53
CA ALA A 18 8.67 6.06 -1.23
C ALA A 18 9.89 6.99 -1.21
N ARG A 19 11.00 6.58 -1.81
CA ARG A 19 12.22 7.39 -1.86
C ARG A 19 12.09 8.62 -2.75
N ARG A 20 11.39 8.48 -3.89
CA ARG A 20 11.20 9.61 -4.82
C ARG A 20 10.32 10.70 -4.22
N GLU A 21 9.40 10.35 -3.34
CA GLU A 21 8.48 11.32 -2.76
C GLU A 21 9.02 12.01 -1.52
N LEU A 22 10.18 11.59 -1.00
CA LEU A 22 10.78 12.26 0.16
C LEU A 22 10.89 13.78 -0.06
N PRO A 23 10.61 14.60 0.95
CA PRO A 23 10.33 14.26 2.36
C PRO A 23 8.87 13.91 2.66
N ASN A 24 8.02 13.82 1.64
CA ASN A 24 6.60 13.56 1.81
C ASN A 24 6.29 12.06 1.86
N GLU A 25 5.15 11.71 2.46
CA GLU A 25 4.62 10.36 2.33
C GLU A 25 4.21 10.09 0.89
N CYS A 26 4.58 8.92 0.37
CA CYS A 26 3.99 8.42 -0.86
C CYS A 26 2.71 7.67 -0.55
N CYS A 27 1.88 7.48 -1.55
CA CYS A 27 0.66 6.68 -1.42
C CYS A 27 0.26 6.09 -2.76
N GLY A 28 -0.55 5.03 -2.69
CA GLY A 28 -1.04 4.37 -3.88
C GLY A 28 -1.90 3.16 -3.58
N TYR A 29 -2.29 2.48 -4.64
CA TYR A 29 -3.05 1.23 -4.58
C TYR A 29 -2.27 0.10 -5.21
N ILE A 30 -2.52 -1.11 -4.72
CA ILE A 30 -2.10 -2.32 -5.42
C ILE A 30 -3.36 -3.12 -5.70
N THR A 31 -3.52 -3.51 -6.95
CA THR A 31 -4.63 -4.36 -7.38
C THR A 31 -4.11 -5.74 -7.74
N GLY A 32 -5.00 -6.70 -7.72
CA GLY A 32 -4.65 -8.08 -8.04
C GLY A 32 -5.86 -8.99 -7.93
N LEU A 33 -5.59 -10.27 -7.70
CA LEU A 33 -6.63 -11.28 -7.62
C LEU A 33 -6.19 -12.41 -6.70
N ASP A 34 -7.12 -12.92 -5.91
CA ASP A 34 -6.88 -14.07 -5.01
C ASP A 34 -5.68 -13.85 -4.08
N GLY A 35 -5.57 -12.65 -3.52
CA GLY A 35 -4.50 -12.32 -2.59
C GLY A 35 -3.13 -12.09 -3.23
N ARG A 36 -3.04 -12.10 -4.55
CA ARG A 36 -1.79 -11.84 -5.28
C ARG A 36 -1.78 -10.43 -5.83
N CYS A 37 -0.80 -9.65 -5.41
CA CYS A 37 -0.59 -8.30 -5.88
C CYS A 37 -0.02 -8.32 -7.30
N LYS A 38 -0.64 -7.58 -8.22
CA LYS A 38 -0.25 -7.62 -9.65
C LYS A 38 0.11 -6.25 -10.21
N THR A 39 -0.65 -5.22 -9.88
CA THR A 39 -0.47 -3.88 -10.47
C THR A 39 -0.36 -2.84 -9.38
N VAL A 40 0.69 -2.01 -9.45
CA VAL A 40 0.89 -0.88 -8.55
C VAL A 40 0.43 0.39 -9.25
N TYR A 41 -0.38 1.19 -8.54
CA TYR A 41 -0.80 2.51 -9.00
C TYR A 41 -0.19 3.54 -8.06
N GLU A 42 0.88 4.18 -8.52
CA GLU A 42 1.51 5.29 -7.79
C GLU A 42 0.60 6.50 -7.91
N MET A 43 0.21 7.05 -6.76
CA MET A 43 -0.75 8.14 -6.74
C MET A 43 -0.15 9.38 -6.12
N LYS A 44 -0.81 10.52 -6.35
CA LYS A 44 -0.39 11.78 -5.79
C LYS A 44 -0.87 11.87 -4.34
N ASN A 45 0.02 12.28 -3.44
CA ASN A 45 -0.37 12.71 -2.12
C ASN A 45 -0.80 14.17 -2.21
N VAL A 46 -2.11 14.43 -2.24
CA VAL A 46 -2.61 15.80 -2.41
C VAL A 46 -2.31 16.69 -1.21
N ASP A 47 -2.05 16.10 -0.05
CA ASP A 47 -1.66 16.84 1.15
C ASP A 47 -0.20 17.29 1.12
N ALA A 48 0.62 16.66 0.28
CA ALA A 48 2.05 16.93 0.18
C ALA A 48 2.71 17.05 1.57
N SER A 49 2.44 16.05 2.42
CA SER A 49 2.84 16.07 3.83
C SER A 49 3.80 14.92 4.16
N PRO A 50 4.76 15.16 5.07
CA PRO A 50 5.64 14.07 5.55
C PRO A 50 4.98 13.17 6.60
N VAL A 51 3.77 13.47 7.07
CA VAL A 51 3.13 12.75 8.18
C VAL A 51 1.70 12.30 7.91
N HIS A 52 1.12 12.65 6.77
CA HIS A 52 -0.19 12.13 6.36
C HIS A 52 -0.35 12.20 4.83
N PHE A 53 -1.40 11.57 4.34
CA PHE A 53 -1.70 11.57 2.92
C PHE A 53 -3.19 11.57 2.68
N SER A 54 -3.58 12.00 1.49
CA SER A 54 -4.92 11.75 0.95
C SER A 54 -4.84 11.64 -0.56
N PHE A 55 -5.79 10.90 -1.12
CA PHE A 55 -5.87 10.65 -2.56
C PHE A 55 -6.68 11.72 -3.27
N GLU A 56 -6.38 11.90 -4.55
CA GLU A 56 -7.23 12.68 -5.44
C GLU A 56 -8.37 11.76 -5.90
N PRO A 57 -9.65 12.15 -5.70
CA PRO A 57 -10.79 11.26 -6.01
C PRO A 57 -10.84 10.75 -7.44
N LYS A 58 -10.46 11.57 -8.41
CA LYS A 58 -10.43 11.14 -9.81
C LYS A 58 -9.41 10.04 -10.06
N GLU A 59 -8.25 10.10 -9.39
CA GLU A 59 -7.26 9.04 -9.48
C GLU A 59 -7.79 7.75 -8.88
N GLN A 60 -8.46 7.82 -7.72
CA GLN A 60 -9.07 6.63 -7.11
C GLN A 60 -10.06 5.98 -8.07
N PHE A 61 -10.90 6.76 -8.70
CA PHE A 61 -11.87 6.26 -9.66
C PHE A 61 -11.20 5.57 -10.84
N SER A 62 -10.11 6.17 -11.36
CA SER A 62 -9.32 5.59 -12.45
C SER A 62 -8.72 4.23 -12.09
N VAL A 63 -8.24 4.07 -10.85
CA VAL A 63 -7.70 2.80 -10.38
C VAL A 63 -8.77 1.70 -10.45
N ILE A 64 -9.97 2.00 -9.96
CA ILE A 64 -11.07 1.03 -9.95
C ILE A 64 -11.44 0.64 -11.38
N LYS A 65 -11.55 1.60 -12.29
CA LYS A 65 -11.85 1.33 -13.69
C LYS A 65 -10.79 0.48 -14.36
N ASN A 66 -9.52 0.81 -14.15
CA ASN A 66 -8.41 0.08 -14.76
C ASN A 66 -8.31 -1.35 -14.19
N ALA A 67 -8.54 -1.51 -12.90
CA ALA A 67 -8.55 -2.84 -12.27
C ALA A 67 -9.62 -3.73 -12.91
N ARG A 68 -10.84 -3.20 -13.09
CA ARG A 68 -11.93 -3.95 -13.74
C ARG A 68 -11.55 -4.44 -15.14
N LYS A 69 -10.87 -3.59 -15.92
CA LYS A 69 -10.44 -3.96 -17.27
C LYS A 69 -9.45 -5.12 -17.26
N LYS A 70 -8.69 -5.28 -16.19
CA LYS A 70 -7.71 -6.36 -16.02
C LYS A 70 -8.27 -7.56 -15.27
N ASN A 71 -9.54 -7.53 -14.88
CA ASN A 71 -10.16 -8.53 -14.00
C ASN A 71 -9.42 -8.61 -12.65
N GLU A 72 -8.99 -7.47 -12.16
CA GLU A 72 -8.36 -7.33 -10.85
C GLU A 72 -9.26 -6.51 -9.92
N VAL A 73 -8.99 -6.63 -8.62
CA VAL A 73 -9.68 -5.86 -7.60
C VAL A 73 -8.65 -5.10 -6.75
N PRO A 74 -9.02 -3.96 -6.16
CA PRO A 74 -8.12 -3.30 -5.19
C PRO A 74 -7.91 -4.22 -3.99
N LEU A 75 -6.66 -4.48 -3.64
CA LEU A 75 -6.28 -5.32 -2.51
C LEU A 75 -5.63 -4.52 -1.40
N VAL A 76 -4.79 -3.56 -1.76
CA VAL A 76 -3.91 -2.87 -0.83
C VAL A 76 -3.94 -1.37 -1.08
N VAL A 77 -4.04 -0.61 0.00
CA VAL A 77 -3.69 0.81 0.02
C VAL A 77 -2.33 0.89 0.71
N TYR A 78 -1.35 1.51 0.07
CA TYR A 78 -0.04 1.67 0.67
C TYR A 78 0.32 3.12 0.88
N HIS A 79 1.14 3.38 1.88
CA HIS A 79 1.76 4.69 2.09
C HIS A 79 3.11 4.51 2.77
N SER A 80 3.90 5.56 2.78
CA SER A 80 5.22 5.52 3.42
C SER A 80 5.24 6.34 4.69
N HIS A 81 6.11 5.93 5.61
CA HIS A 81 6.52 6.72 6.78
C HIS A 81 7.97 7.13 6.56
N PRO A 82 8.23 8.38 6.14
CA PRO A 82 9.61 8.80 5.85
C PRO A 82 10.57 8.70 7.04
N GLU A 83 10.09 8.99 8.26
CA GLU A 83 10.94 9.10 9.44
C GLU A 83 10.48 8.28 10.63
N SER A 84 9.41 7.50 10.50
CA SER A 84 8.87 6.69 11.60
C SER A 84 8.77 5.23 11.23
N ALA A 85 8.55 4.38 12.25
CA ALA A 85 8.44 2.94 12.05
C ALA A 85 7.20 2.55 11.23
N ALA A 86 7.20 1.34 10.69
CA ALA A 86 6.09 0.80 9.89
C ALA A 86 4.95 0.34 10.81
N VAL A 87 4.42 1.26 11.60
CA VAL A 87 3.32 1.05 12.55
C VAL A 87 2.25 2.08 12.25
N LEU A 88 0.98 1.67 12.30
CA LEU A 88 -0.13 2.58 12.06
C LEU A 88 -0.11 3.72 13.07
N SER A 89 -0.04 4.96 12.58
CA SER A 89 -0.09 6.15 13.42
C SER A 89 -1.52 6.40 13.91
N ASN A 90 -1.69 7.32 14.87
CA ASN A 90 -3.04 7.71 15.31
C ASN A 90 -3.85 8.29 14.15
N GLU A 91 -3.21 9.05 13.26
CA GLU A 91 -3.85 9.59 12.06
C GLU A 91 -4.26 8.47 11.12
N ASP A 92 -3.38 7.47 10.92
CA ASP A 92 -3.71 6.30 10.10
C ASP A 92 -4.94 5.58 10.65
N LEU A 93 -4.97 5.33 11.96
CA LEU A 93 -6.09 4.62 12.59
C LEU A 93 -7.41 5.38 12.47
N ARG A 94 -7.36 6.69 12.40
CA ARG A 94 -8.55 7.52 12.24
C ARG A 94 -9.09 7.48 10.81
N LEU A 95 -8.21 7.39 9.82
CA LEU A 95 -8.56 7.55 8.41
C LEU A 95 -8.66 6.24 7.62
N LEU A 96 -7.89 5.21 8.02
CA LEU A 96 -7.84 3.94 7.29
C LEU A 96 -8.84 2.96 7.90
N THR A 97 -10.08 3.02 7.45
CA THR A 97 -11.20 2.33 8.11
C THR A 97 -11.90 1.27 7.29
N ASP A 98 -11.45 1.00 6.05
CA ASP A 98 -12.10 0.00 5.21
C ASP A 98 -11.68 -1.42 5.64
N PRO A 99 -12.61 -2.23 6.19
CA PRO A 99 -12.26 -3.57 6.68
C PRO A 99 -11.91 -4.56 5.55
N ASN A 100 -12.23 -4.23 4.31
CA ASN A 100 -11.92 -5.08 3.17
C ASN A 100 -10.57 -4.79 2.53
N MET A 101 -9.88 -3.76 3.02
CA MET A 101 -8.62 -3.32 2.44
C MET A 101 -7.46 -3.71 3.34
N ILE A 102 -6.35 -4.07 2.72
CA ILE A 102 -5.09 -4.27 3.43
C ILE A 102 -4.30 -2.96 3.34
N TYR A 103 -3.74 -2.53 4.47
CA TYR A 103 -2.95 -1.30 4.55
C TYR A 103 -1.48 -1.67 4.72
N LEU A 104 -0.65 -1.26 3.77
CA LEU A 104 0.77 -1.55 3.76
C LEU A 104 1.55 -0.27 4.01
N ILE A 105 2.50 -0.32 4.94
CA ILE A 105 3.36 0.81 5.27
C ILE A 105 4.79 0.50 4.86
N ILE A 106 5.41 1.45 4.15
CA ILE A 106 6.83 1.39 3.80
C ILE A 106 7.56 2.37 4.70
N SER A 107 8.35 1.88 5.63
CA SER A 107 9.15 2.74 6.51
C SER A 107 10.54 2.96 5.93
N LEU A 108 10.96 4.22 5.90
CA LEU A 108 12.31 4.62 5.53
C LEU A 108 13.10 5.11 6.75
N GLU A 109 12.65 4.76 7.96
CA GLU A 109 13.29 5.18 9.20
C GLU A 109 14.73 4.72 9.30
N ASN A 110 15.02 3.51 8.85
CA ASN A 110 16.34 2.89 8.91
C ASN A 110 16.94 2.77 7.51
N ASP A 111 18.21 2.44 7.43
CA ASP A 111 18.93 2.26 6.16
C ASP A 111 18.26 1.21 5.27
N LEU A 112 17.77 0.12 5.89
CA LEU A 112 17.01 -0.89 5.17
C LEU A 112 15.50 -0.59 5.32
N PRO A 113 14.78 -0.43 4.21
CA PRO A 113 13.34 -0.21 4.27
C PRO A 113 12.61 -1.39 4.93
N ASP A 114 11.57 -1.08 5.69
CA ASP A 114 10.73 -2.08 6.35
C ASP A 114 9.31 -1.98 5.80
N LEU A 115 8.73 -3.12 5.46
CA LEU A 115 7.35 -3.21 4.97
C LEU A 115 6.53 -4.03 5.95
N LYS A 116 5.42 -3.45 6.40
CA LYS A 116 4.44 -4.12 7.27
C LYS A 116 3.05 -3.92 6.70
N ALA A 117 2.21 -4.92 6.85
CA ALA A 117 0.83 -4.86 6.36
C ALA A 117 -0.15 -5.20 7.47
N TYR A 118 -1.31 -4.55 7.44
CA TYR A 118 -2.32 -4.63 8.46
C TYR A 118 -3.72 -4.67 7.86
N GLN A 119 -4.64 -5.28 8.60
CA GLN A 119 -6.07 -5.18 8.33
C GLN A 119 -6.76 -4.70 9.59
N ILE A 120 -7.72 -3.78 9.45
CA ILE A 120 -8.43 -3.20 10.58
C ILE A 120 -9.91 -3.57 10.45
N VAL A 121 -10.40 -4.37 11.40
CA VAL A 121 -11.80 -4.82 11.43
C VAL A 121 -12.38 -4.46 12.79
N ASP A 122 -13.45 -3.68 12.81
CA ASP A 122 -14.11 -3.22 14.04
C ASP A 122 -13.13 -2.62 15.04
N GLY A 123 -12.19 -1.82 14.55
CA GLY A 123 -11.18 -1.17 15.38
C GLY A 123 -10.06 -2.08 15.84
N ILE A 124 -10.08 -3.36 15.48
CA ILE A 124 -9.05 -4.34 15.84
C ILE A 124 -8.02 -4.42 14.71
N ILE A 125 -6.75 -4.21 15.07
CA ILE A 125 -5.64 -4.27 14.12
C ILE A 125 -5.14 -5.71 14.06
N ASN A 126 -5.12 -6.28 12.87
CA ASN A 126 -4.57 -7.60 12.61
C ASN A 126 -3.36 -7.49 11.69
N ASP A 127 -2.28 -8.18 12.05
CA ASP A 127 -1.12 -8.28 11.18
C ASP A 127 -1.45 -9.13 9.95
N VAL A 128 -0.92 -8.70 8.80
CA VAL A 128 -1.05 -9.44 7.54
C VAL A 128 0.33 -9.94 7.14
N ILE A 129 0.43 -11.22 6.81
CA ILE A 129 1.69 -11.82 6.37
C ILE A 129 1.97 -11.38 4.94
N ILE A 130 3.17 -10.84 4.71
CA ILE A 130 3.64 -10.51 3.37
C ILE A 130 4.52 -11.66 2.88
N ASN A 131 4.04 -12.41 1.88
CA ASN A 131 4.80 -13.45 1.23
C ASN A 131 5.51 -12.85 0.02
N LYS A 132 6.82 -12.64 0.15
CA LYS A 132 7.64 -12.11 -0.94
C LYS A 132 8.03 -13.26 -1.85
N GLU A 133 7.23 -13.49 -2.88
CA GLU A 133 7.48 -14.59 -3.78
C GLU A 133 7.35 -14.13 -5.23
N ASP A 134 8.22 -14.68 -6.08
CA ASP A 134 8.14 -14.45 -7.51
C ASP A 134 7.15 -15.45 -8.08
N TYR A 135 6.10 -14.94 -8.71
CA TYR A 135 5.14 -15.76 -9.42
C TYR A 135 5.02 -15.24 -10.86
N ASN A 136 4.64 -16.12 -11.74
CA ASN A 136 4.55 -15.79 -13.15
C ASN A 136 3.22 -15.10 -13.45
N ASP A 137 3.27 -13.79 -13.68
CA ASP A 137 2.09 -12.98 -13.99
C ASP A 137 1.79 -12.90 -15.48
N THR A 138 2.61 -13.52 -16.31
CA THR A 138 2.50 -13.38 -17.77
C THR A 138 1.67 -14.46 -18.44
N VAL A 139 1.22 -15.41 -17.67
CA VAL A 139 0.45 -16.54 -18.19
C VAL A 139 -1.02 -16.25 -18.21
#